data_d1f510d07e73d667d523d822de425dc9
#
_entry.id   d1f510d07e73d667d523d822de425dc9
#
_cell.length_a   1.000
_cell.length_b   1.000
_cell.length_c   1.000
_cell.angle_alpha   90.00
_cell.angle_beta   90.00
_cell.angle_gamma   90.00
#
_symmetry.space_group_name_H-M   'P 1'
#
loop_
_entity.id
_entity.type
_entity.pdbx_description
1 polymer ?
#
loop_
_entity_poly.entity_id
_entity_poly.type
_entity_poly.pdbx_seq_one_letter_code
_entity_poly.pdbx_strand_id
1 'polypeptide(L)'
;MPLFSQHTARFSPDVPLEGTSSRELLKRYQPLETLATGGFGSIEICRDTHLRRRVAIKRIPLINGAGMPASDIMDVLREAHTAAMLQHPNIVQVIDFTHDTAYAYLVMEYVDGMSLAEFLHRVEGHSLTFDEAAAIADALGQALTFAHSNGVLHLDIKPANVLIDHSGNVKLTDFGMARLSSAGGFGGSRGGTIGYMPPEQLDIETGTVDERADVFALACVIYEGLCGSAPFMAA
;
A
#
# COMPACT_ATOMS: atom_id res chain seq x y z
N MET A 1 -23.34 -34.48 -8.67
CA MET A 1 -23.32 -33.60 -9.84
C MET A 1 -22.94 -32.19 -9.36
N PRO A 2 -21.79 -31.65 -9.69
CA PRO A 2 -21.43 -30.28 -9.33
C PRO A 2 -21.91 -29.32 -10.41
N LEU A 3 -22.79 -28.40 -10.01
CA LEU A 3 -23.35 -27.31 -10.81
C LEU A 3 -22.59 -26.01 -10.57
N PHE A 4 -21.32 -25.93 -10.96
CA PHE A 4 -20.67 -24.65 -11.22
C PHE A 4 -19.60 -24.87 -12.29
N SER A 5 -20.02 -24.67 -13.53
CA SER A 5 -19.15 -24.59 -14.68
C SER A 5 -18.34 -23.29 -14.65
N GLN A 6 -17.05 -23.45 -14.87
CA GLN A 6 -16.04 -22.43 -15.01
C GLN A 6 -16.45 -21.32 -15.98
N HIS A 7 -16.66 -20.11 -15.46
CA HIS A 7 -16.58 -18.89 -16.25
C HIS A 7 -15.33 -18.15 -15.83
N THR A 8 -14.19 -18.57 -16.35
CA THR A 8 -13.02 -17.70 -16.46
C THR A 8 -13.37 -16.63 -17.48
N ALA A 9 -13.79 -15.46 -17.01
CA ALA A 9 -13.88 -14.28 -17.85
C ALA A 9 -12.46 -13.94 -18.32
N ARG A 10 -12.15 -14.23 -19.58
CA ARG A 10 -10.95 -13.73 -20.23
C ARG A 10 -11.13 -12.22 -20.39
N PHE A 11 -10.35 -11.48 -19.65
CA PHE A 11 -10.23 -10.05 -19.82
C PHE A 11 -9.60 -9.78 -21.19
N SER A 12 -10.36 -9.16 -22.11
CA SER A 12 -9.82 -8.66 -23.37
C SER A 12 -9.07 -7.36 -23.10
N PRO A 13 -7.80 -7.23 -23.54
CA PRO A 13 -7.00 -6.02 -23.30
C PRO A 13 -7.43 -4.80 -24.15
N ASP A 14 -8.49 -4.91 -24.95
CA ASP A 14 -8.88 -3.88 -25.94
C ASP A 14 -10.12 -3.06 -25.54
N VAL A 15 -10.45 -2.96 -24.25
CA VAL A 15 -11.44 -1.97 -23.83
C VAL A 15 -10.71 -0.63 -23.71
N PRO A 16 -11.04 0.40 -24.52
CA PRO A 16 -10.52 1.73 -24.30
C PRO A 16 -10.96 2.17 -22.90
N LEU A 17 -10.00 2.40 -22.00
CA LEU A 17 -10.25 3.01 -20.71
C LEU A 17 -10.66 4.47 -20.97
N GLU A 18 -11.92 4.72 -21.25
CA GLU A 18 -12.52 6.04 -21.10
C GLU A 18 -12.50 6.33 -19.59
N GLY A 19 -11.34 6.81 -19.12
CA GLY A 19 -11.16 7.21 -17.74
C GLY A 19 -12.16 8.32 -17.41
N THR A 20 -12.93 8.14 -16.36
CA THR A 20 -13.67 9.23 -15.73
C THR A 20 -12.70 10.39 -15.59
N SER A 21 -13.00 11.53 -16.26
CA SER A 21 -12.12 12.69 -16.27
C SER A 21 -11.74 13.04 -14.82
N SER A 22 -10.46 13.33 -14.54
CA SER A 22 -9.99 13.76 -13.21
C SER A 22 -10.85 14.91 -12.65
N ARG A 23 -11.45 15.74 -13.52
CA ARG A 23 -12.43 16.77 -13.15
C ARG A 23 -13.73 16.19 -12.57
N GLU A 24 -14.19 15.03 -13.02
CA GLU A 24 -15.39 14.37 -12.48
C GLU A 24 -15.08 13.69 -11.15
N LEU A 25 -13.92 13.08 -11.02
CA LEU A 25 -13.45 12.55 -9.74
C LEU A 25 -13.38 13.66 -8.68
N LEU A 26 -12.75 14.79 -9.00
CA LEU A 26 -12.64 15.95 -8.11
C LEU A 26 -14.01 16.56 -7.75
N LYS A 27 -15.06 16.38 -8.55
CA LYS A 27 -16.44 16.78 -8.18
C LYS A 27 -17.05 15.80 -7.16
N ARG A 28 -16.75 14.51 -7.26
CA ARG A 28 -17.29 13.50 -6.35
C ARG A 28 -16.57 13.50 -5.01
N TYR A 29 -15.24 13.63 -5.03
CA TYR A 29 -14.41 13.55 -3.82
C TYR A 29 -13.94 14.94 -3.41
N GLN A 30 -14.55 15.49 -2.36
CA GLN A 30 -14.21 16.80 -1.82
C GLN A 30 -13.10 16.67 -0.79
N PRO A 31 -11.94 17.36 -0.98
CA PRO A 31 -10.85 17.34 -0.01
C PRO A 31 -11.30 17.87 1.35
N LEU A 32 -10.90 17.20 2.41
CA LEU A 32 -11.09 17.59 3.81
C LEU A 32 -9.78 17.96 4.46
N GLU A 33 -8.75 17.10 4.30
CA GLU A 33 -7.47 17.22 5.00
C GLU A 33 -6.37 16.53 4.18
N THR A 34 -5.14 17.07 4.24
CA THR A 34 -3.96 16.41 3.69
C THR A 34 -3.23 15.70 4.82
N LEU A 35 -3.10 14.37 4.74
CA LEU A 35 -2.43 13.56 5.76
C LEU A 35 -0.90 13.55 5.59
N ALA A 36 -0.43 13.43 4.36
CA ALA A 36 0.99 13.32 4.07
C ALA A 36 1.33 13.88 2.70
N THR A 37 2.53 14.44 2.58
CA THR A 37 3.12 14.87 1.31
C THR A 37 4.57 14.41 1.27
N GLY A 38 4.98 13.70 0.22
CA GLY A 38 6.33 13.18 0.08
C GLY A 38 6.73 12.95 -1.38
N GLY A 39 7.93 12.39 -1.59
CA GLY A 39 8.48 12.13 -2.92
C GLY A 39 7.63 11.19 -3.79
N PHE A 40 6.81 10.36 -3.18
CA PHE A 40 5.90 9.40 -3.86
C PHE A 40 4.46 9.92 -4.03
N GLY A 41 4.22 11.21 -3.76
CA GLY A 41 2.92 11.85 -3.88
C GLY A 41 2.35 12.37 -2.57
N SER A 42 1.04 12.55 -2.53
CA SER A 42 0.30 12.99 -1.35
C SER A 42 -0.86 12.05 -1.04
N ILE A 43 -1.24 12.01 0.24
CA ILE A 43 -2.44 11.31 0.69
C ILE A 43 -3.38 12.36 1.28
N GLU A 44 -4.60 12.41 0.77
CA GLU A 44 -5.65 13.34 1.18
C GLU A 44 -6.86 12.57 1.70
N ILE A 45 -7.44 13.01 2.82
CA ILE A 45 -8.76 12.59 3.25
C ILE A 45 -9.78 13.38 2.46
N CYS A 46 -10.70 12.69 1.80
CA CYS A 46 -11.76 13.29 1.02
C CYS A 46 -13.14 12.79 1.49
N ARG A 47 -14.17 13.59 1.22
CA ARG A 47 -15.55 13.16 1.35
C ARG A 47 -16.08 12.68 0.01
N ASP A 48 -16.48 11.41 -0.08
CA ASP A 48 -17.31 10.91 -1.18
C ASP A 48 -18.72 11.51 -1.04
N THR A 49 -19.05 12.43 -1.92
CA THR A 49 -20.35 13.14 -1.86
C THR A 49 -21.53 12.26 -2.24
N HIS A 50 -21.30 11.20 -3.05
CA HIS A 50 -22.32 10.25 -3.47
C HIS A 50 -22.66 9.27 -2.33
N LEU A 51 -21.65 8.66 -1.69
CA LEU A 51 -21.83 7.67 -0.63
C LEU A 51 -21.80 8.30 0.76
N ARG A 52 -21.53 9.61 0.90
CA ARG A 52 -21.47 10.38 2.14
C ARG A 52 -20.52 9.80 3.19
N ARG A 53 -19.40 9.21 2.75
CA ARG A 53 -18.37 8.62 3.61
C ARG A 53 -17.02 9.30 3.40
N ARG A 54 -16.10 9.12 4.36
CA ARG A 54 -14.68 9.48 4.17
C ARG A 54 -13.98 8.42 3.33
N VAL A 55 -13.03 8.84 2.50
CA VAL A 55 -12.11 8.03 1.73
C VAL A 55 -10.72 8.63 1.82
N ALA A 56 -9.69 7.82 1.66
CA ALA A 56 -8.32 8.27 1.47
C ALA A 56 -7.99 8.25 -0.02
N ILE A 57 -7.40 9.33 -0.55
CA ILE A 57 -6.96 9.40 -1.94
C ILE A 57 -5.46 9.57 -1.97
N LYS A 58 -4.77 8.57 -2.51
CA LYS A 58 -3.34 8.63 -2.80
C LYS A 58 -3.14 9.18 -4.19
N ARG A 59 -2.43 10.31 -4.28
CA ARG A 59 -2.08 10.99 -5.52
C ARG A 59 -0.63 10.64 -5.88
N ILE A 60 -0.44 9.96 -7.01
CA ILE A 60 0.84 9.45 -7.48
C ILE A 60 1.26 10.26 -8.71
N PRO A 61 2.43 10.93 -8.71
CA PRO A 61 2.89 11.69 -9.86
C PRO A 61 3.28 10.75 -11.01
N LEU A 62 2.80 11.06 -12.22
CA LEU A 62 3.15 10.37 -13.46
C LEU A 62 4.28 11.09 -14.20
N ILE A 63 4.54 12.35 -13.84
CA ILE A 63 5.59 13.21 -14.42
C ILE A 63 6.46 13.71 -13.28
N ASN A 64 7.79 13.60 -13.42
CA ASN A 64 8.74 14.15 -12.46
C ASN A 64 8.89 15.67 -12.65
N GLY A 65 9.60 16.34 -11.70
CA GLY A 65 9.84 17.77 -11.74
C GLY A 65 10.61 18.29 -12.96
N ALA A 66 11.20 17.41 -13.77
CA ALA A 66 11.87 17.73 -15.04
C ALA A 66 10.96 17.53 -16.27
N GLY A 67 9.68 17.21 -16.08
CA GLY A 67 8.72 16.95 -17.17
C GLY A 67 8.91 15.60 -17.86
N MET A 68 9.73 14.71 -17.30
CA MET A 68 9.95 13.34 -17.81
C MET A 68 8.97 12.38 -17.12
N PRO A 69 8.57 11.28 -17.78
CA PRO A 69 7.75 10.26 -17.14
C PRO A 69 8.39 9.78 -15.82
N ALA A 70 7.67 9.91 -14.72
CA ALA A 70 8.10 9.44 -13.40
C ALA A 70 7.71 7.98 -13.18
N SER A 71 6.60 7.56 -13.81
CA SER A 71 6.10 6.19 -13.78
C SER A 71 5.37 5.91 -15.09
N ASP A 72 5.43 4.66 -15.57
CA ASP A 72 4.57 4.24 -16.67
C ASP A 72 3.13 4.11 -16.13
N ILE A 73 2.17 4.80 -16.77
CA ILE A 73 0.76 4.71 -16.39
C ILE A 73 0.26 3.27 -16.41
N MET A 74 0.77 2.44 -17.32
CA MET A 74 0.37 1.03 -17.41
C MET A 74 0.85 0.22 -16.21
N ASP A 75 2.02 0.54 -15.65
CA ASP A 75 2.49 -0.10 -14.42
C ASP A 75 1.66 0.35 -13.22
N VAL A 76 1.34 1.65 -13.11
CA VAL A 76 0.45 2.17 -12.06
C VAL A 76 -0.94 1.52 -12.13
N LEU A 77 -1.51 1.41 -13.34
CA LEU A 77 -2.79 0.74 -13.57
C LEU A 77 -2.76 -0.74 -13.15
N ARG A 78 -1.69 -1.45 -13.51
CA ARG A 78 -1.54 -2.87 -13.17
C ARG A 78 -1.47 -3.08 -11.66
N GLU A 79 -0.73 -2.23 -10.96
CA GLU A 79 -0.62 -2.30 -9.50
C GLU A 79 -1.92 -1.90 -8.80
N ALA A 80 -2.58 -0.84 -9.24
CA ALA A 80 -3.89 -0.44 -8.74
C ALA A 80 -4.94 -1.55 -8.96
N HIS A 81 -4.93 -2.20 -10.14
CA HIS A 81 -5.81 -3.33 -10.43
C HIS A 81 -5.53 -4.52 -9.51
N THR A 82 -4.26 -4.85 -9.31
CA THR A 82 -3.83 -5.94 -8.41
C THR A 82 -4.26 -5.66 -6.97
N ALA A 83 -4.03 -4.44 -6.48
CA ALA A 83 -4.46 -4.02 -5.14
C ALA A 83 -5.98 -4.06 -4.97
N ALA A 84 -6.74 -3.69 -6.01
CA ALA A 84 -8.21 -3.70 -5.98
C ALA A 84 -8.81 -5.13 -5.89
N MET A 85 -8.08 -6.15 -6.30
CA MET A 85 -8.50 -7.56 -6.16
C MET A 85 -8.35 -8.09 -4.74
N LEU A 86 -7.55 -7.44 -3.89
CA LEU A 86 -7.30 -7.86 -2.52
C LEU A 86 -8.42 -7.39 -1.58
N GLN A 87 -9.42 -8.24 -1.36
CA GLN A 87 -10.53 -7.96 -0.44
C GLN A 87 -10.36 -8.82 0.83
N HIS A 88 -9.81 -8.21 1.88
CA HIS A 88 -9.54 -8.88 3.16
C HIS A 88 -9.72 -7.89 4.31
N PRO A 89 -10.22 -8.32 5.50
CA PRO A 89 -10.45 -7.42 6.64
C PRO A 89 -9.17 -6.69 7.11
N ASN A 90 -8.01 -7.31 6.97
CA ASN A 90 -6.73 -6.74 7.37
C ASN A 90 -5.94 -6.12 6.19
N ILE A 91 -6.59 -5.85 5.06
CA ILE A 91 -6.00 -5.11 3.92
C ILE A 91 -6.86 -3.87 3.66
N VAL A 92 -6.22 -2.72 3.46
CA VAL A 92 -6.91 -1.49 3.06
C VAL A 92 -7.48 -1.66 1.65
N GLN A 93 -8.81 -1.54 1.53
CA GLN A 93 -9.50 -1.78 0.27
C GLN A 93 -9.32 -0.62 -0.71
N VAL A 94 -8.92 -0.93 -1.94
CA VAL A 94 -9.01 0.00 -3.07
C VAL A 94 -10.45 0.05 -3.57
N ILE A 95 -11.01 1.26 -3.68
CA ILE A 95 -12.42 1.49 -4.01
C ILE A 95 -12.57 1.94 -5.46
N ASP A 96 -11.65 2.80 -5.92
CA ASP A 96 -11.72 3.42 -7.24
C ASP A 96 -10.33 3.85 -7.71
N PHE A 97 -10.17 4.05 -9.01
CA PHE A 97 -8.94 4.51 -9.62
C PHE A 97 -9.24 5.44 -10.79
N THR A 98 -8.48 6.51 -10.91
CA THR A 98 -8.49 7.38 -12.09
C THR A 98 -7.13 8.04 -12.29
N HIS A 99 -6.93 8.69 -13.43
CA HIS A 99 -5.72 9.43 -13.73
C HIS A 99 -5.99 10.62 -14.64
N ASP A 100 -5.07 11.57 -14.65
CA ASP A 100 -4.92 12.59 -15.68
C ASP A 100 -3.51 12.50 -16.30
N THR A 101 -3.09 13.54 -17.01
CA THR A 101 -1.77 13.58 -17.65
C THR A 101 -0.61 13.72 -16.67
N ALA A 102 -0.86 14.18 -15.44
CA ALA A 102 0.17 14.49 -14.46
C ALA A 102 0.16 13.54 -13.27
N TYR A 103 -1.01 13.00 -12.89
CA TYR A 103 -1.19 12.20 -11.68
C TYR A 103 -2.13 11.02 -11.90
N ALA A 104 -1.86 9.93 -11.16
CA ALA A 104 -2.81 8.87 -10.88
C ALA A 104 -3.41 9.08 -9.48
N TYR A 105 -4.68 8.72 -9.32
CA TYR A 105 -5.45 8.86 -8.07
C TYR A 105 -6.01 7.50 -7.67
N LEU A 106 -5.52 6.98 -6.56
CA LEU A 106 -6.00 5.73 -5.98
C LEU A 106 -6.92 6.07 -4.82
N VAL A 107 -8.20 5.75 -4.95
CA VAL A 107 -9.21 5.96 -3.91
C VAL A 107 -9.30 4.71 -3.05
N MET A 108 -9.10 4.87 -1.76
CA MET A 108 -9.07 3.77 -0.80
C MET A 108 -10.07 4.00 0.34
N GLU A 109 -10.42 2.95 1.07
CA GLU A 109 -11.13 3.10 2.32
C GLU A 109 -10.33 4.00 3.28
N TYR A 110 -11.05 4.86 4.01
CA TYR A 110 -10.45 5.63 5.08
C TYR A 110 -10.48 4.82 6.38
N VAL A 111 -9.30 4.58 6.95
CA VAL A 111 -9.15 3.95 8.26
C VAL A 111 -9.10 5.06 9.31
N ASP A 112 -10.13 5.14 10.16
CA ASP A 112 -10.23 6.15 11.23
C ASP A 112 -9.35 5.74 12.41
N GLY A 113 -8.08 6.10 12.35
CA GLY A 113 -7.07 5.69 13.32
C GLY A 113 -5.71 6.32 13.03
N MET A 114 -4.66 5.58 13.30
CA MET A 114 -3.27 6.02 13.07
C MET A 114 -2.40 4.89 12.54
N SER A 115 -1.24 5.22 12.00
CA SER A 115 -0.23 4.21 11.66
C SER A 115 0.43 3.63 12.91
N LEU A 116 0.96 2.40 12.80
CA LEU A 116 1.77 1.79 13.87
C LEU A 116 3.01 2.65 14.18
N ALA A 117 3.60 3.32 13.17
CA ALA A 117 4.71 4.25 13.38
C ALA A 117 4.31 5.41 14.29
N GLU A 118 3.13 6.02 14.05
CA GLU A 118 2.61 7.07 14.92
C GLU A 118 2.23 6.56 16.30
N PHE A 119 1.67 5.34 16.37
CA PHE A 119 1.34 4.70 17.64
C PHE A 119 2.59 4.51 18.48
N LEU A 120 3.64 3.87 17.95
CA LEU A 120 4.92 3.65 18.62
C LEU A 120 5.57 4.96 19.08
N HIS A 121 5.44 6.02 18.27
CA HIS A 121 5.98 7.34 18.65
C HIS A 121 5.25 7.97 19.86
N ARG A 122 3.97 7.63 20.07
CA ARG A 122 3.12 8.23 21.12
C ARG A 122 3.12 7.43 22.43
N VAL A 123 3.38 6.13 22.38
CA VAL A 123 3.37 5.30 23.58
C VAL A 123 4.66 5.49 24.38
N GLU A 124 4.54 5.44 25.71
CA GLU A 124 5.68 5.50 26.61
C GLU A 124 6.59 4.28 26.39
N GLY A 125 7.89 4.52 26.25
CA GLY A 125 8.87 3.49 25.93
C GLY A 125 8.91 3.07 24.46
N HIS A 126 8.10 3.65 23.60
CA HIS A 126 8.05 3.40 22.15
C HIS A 126 7.91 1.90 21.78
N SER A 127 7.26 1.12 22.62
CA SER A 127 7.13 -0.32 22.45
C SER A 127 5.72 -0.83 22.74
N LEU A 128 5.39 -1.94 22.07
CA LEU A 128 4.15 -2.69 22.24
C LEU A 128 4.27 -3.65 23.44
N THR A 129 3.16 -3.96 24.04
CA THR A 129 3.04 -5.16 24.87
C THR A 129 3.13 -6.41 23.99
N PHE A 130 3.43 -7.56 24.61
CA PHE A 130 3.48 -8.83 23.89
C PHE A 130 2.15 -9.19 23.21
N ASP A 131 1.01 -8.92 23.89
CA ASP A 131 -0.32 -9.21 23.37
C ASP A 131 -0.67 -8.32 22.15
N GLU A 132 -0.29 -7.04 22.19
CA GLU A 132 -0.45 -6.13 21.03
C GLU A 132 0.40 -6.57 19.84
N ALA A 133 1.68 -6.91 20.09
CA ALA A 133 2.57 -7.42 19.05
C ALA A 133 2.05 -8.73 18.44
N ALA A 134 1.52 -9.65 19.26
CA ALA A 134 0.92 -10.89 18.79
C ALA A 134 -0.33 -10.65 17.96
N ALA A 135 -1.20 -9.73 18.36
CA ALA A 135 -2.40 -9.37 17.61
C ALA A 135 -2.06 -8.73 16.25
N ILE A 136 -1.05 -7.85 16.20
CA ILE A 136 -0.58 -7.25 14.96
C ILE A 136 0.05 -8.33 14.06
N ALA A 137 0.88 -9.22 14.60
CA ALA A 137 1.51 -10.30 13.85
C ALA A 137 0.46 -11.23 13.21
N ASP A 138 -0.59 -11.60 13.95
CA ASP A 138 -1.68 -12.44 13.46
C ASP A 138 -2.44 -11.75 12.33
N ALA A 139 -2.85 -10.50 12.52
CA ALA A 139 -3.59 -9.73 11.51
C ALA A 139 -2.79 -9.55 10.21
N LEU A 140 -1.50 -9.18 10.31
CA LEU A 140 -0.62 -9.03 9.16
C LEU A 140 -0.29 -10.38 8.51
N GLY A 141 -0.11 -11.45 9.30
CA GLY A 141 0.07 -12.81 8.80
C GLY A 141 -1.11 -13.28 7.95
N GLN A 142 -2.34 -13.01 8.39
CA GLN A 142 -3.56 -13.32 7.63
C GLN A 142 -3.63 -12.50 6.34
N ALA A 143 -3.34 -11.19 6.39
CA ALA A 143 -3.29 -10.32 5.21
C ALA A 143 -2.28 -10.82 4.17
N LEU A 144 -1.07 -11.14 4.59
CA LEU A 144 0.00 -11.65 3.72
C LEU A 144 -0.33 -13.03 3.14
N THR A 145 -0.85 -13.95 3.95
CA THR A 145 -1.29 -15.27 3.47
C THR A 145 -2.32 -15.12 2.35
N PHE A 146 -3.29 -14.22 2.52
CA PHE A 146 -4.29 -13.93 1.51
C PHE A 146 -3.68 -13.32 0.25
N ALA A 147 -2.82 -12.30 0.37
CA ALA A 147 -2.17 -11.65 -0.76
C ALA A 147 -1.28 -12.63 -1.55
N HIS A 148 -0.45 -13.41 -0.86
CA HIS A 148 0.46 -14.40 -1.45
C HIS A 148 -0.31 -15.51 -2.19
N SER A 149 -1.43 -15.98 -1.65
CA SER A 149 -2.29 -16.95 -2.34
C SER A 149 -2.91 -16.40 -3.64
N ASN A 150 -2.95 -15.06 -3.78
CA ASN A 150 -3.36 -14.37 -5.01
C ASN A 150 -2.16 -13.91 -5.87
N GLY A 151 -0.94 -14.37 -5.55
CA GLY A 151 0.27 -14.05 -6.30
C GLY A 151 0.77 -12.61 -6.13
N VAL A 152 0.38 -11.93 -5.03
CA VAL A 152 0.72 -10.54 -4.76
C VAL A 152 1.70 -10.44 -3.61
N LEU A 153 2.86 -9.83 -3.84
CA LEU A 153 3.84 -9.46 -2.82
C LEU A 153 3.64 -7.99 -2.42
N HIS A 154 3.93 -7.68 -1.16
CA HIS A 154 3.84 -6.31 -0.64
C HIS A 154 5.14 -5.51 -0.88
N LEU A 155 6.27 -6.04 -0.47
CA LEU A 155 7.65 -5.55 -0.65
C LEU A 155 8.00 -4.20 0.00
N ASP A 156 7.09 -3.58 0.76
CA ASP A 156 7.35 -2.35 1.54
C ASP A 156 6.62 -2.38 2.89
N ILE A 157 6.69 -3.51 3.60
CA ILE A 157 6.09 -3.64 4.94
C ILE A 157 6.95 -2.87 5.93
N LYS A 158 6.30 -1.92 6.64
CA LYS A 158 6.91 -1.07 7.67
C LYS A 158 5.82 -0.51 8.58
N PRO A 159 6.16 0.00 9.77
CA PRO A 159 5.17 0.53 10.70
C PRO A 159 4.27 1.64 10.12
N ALA A 160 4.78 2.44 9.18
CA ALA A 160 4.00 3.49 8.53
C ALA A 160 2.89 2.95 7.62
N ASN A 161 3.02 1.72 7.12
CA ASN A 161 2.04 1.07 6.25
C ASN A 161 1.10 0.12 7.02
N VAL A 162 1.21 0.05 8.35
CA VAL A 162 0.29 -0.69 9.23
C VAL A 162 -0.62 0.32 9.92
N LEU A 163 -1.92 0.27 9.62
CA LEU A 163 -2.92 1.16 10.20
C LEU A 163 -3.69 0.45 11.30
N ILE A 164 -3.96 1.17 12.40
CA ILE A 164 -4.73 0.68 13.54
C ILE A 164 -5.90 1.65 13.74
N ASP A 165 -7.13 1.15 13.61
CA ASP A 165 -8.31 1.96 13.85
C ASP A 165 -8.62 2.13 15.35
N HIS A 166 -9.59 3.00 15.68
CA HIS A 166 -10.00 3.26 17.08
C HIS A 166 -10.62 2.03 17.78
N SER A 167 -10.98 0.98 17.03
CA SER A 167 -11.51 -0.28 17.58
C SER A 167 -10.42 -1.33 17.76
N GLY A 168 -9.17 -1.03 17.40
CA GLY A 168 -8.02 -1.94 17.45
C GLY A 168 -7.90 -2.87 16.25
N ASN A 169 -8.67 -2.66 15.17
CA ASN A 169 -8.49 -3.43 13.94
C ASN A 169 -7.23 -2.99 13.23
N VAL A 170 -6.44 -3.97 12.78
CA VAL A 170 -5.17 -3.75 12.07
C VAL A 170 -5.36 -3.97 10.58
N LYS A 171 -4.89 -3.03 9.77
CA LYS A 171 -4.95 -3.11 8.31
C LYS A 171 -3.61 -2.74 7.68
N LEU A 172 -3.19 -3.53 6.69
CA LEU A 172 -2.00 -3.27 5.87
C LEU A 172 -2.42 -2.45 4.63
N THR A 173 -1.71 -1.35 4.37
CA THR A 173 -1.95 -0.45 3.22
C THR A 173 -0.78 -0.49 2.25
N ASP A 174 -0.96 0.07 1.06
CA ASP A 174 0.07 0.25 0.03
C ASP A 174 0.58 -1.05 -0.62
N PHE A 175 -0.27 -2.07 -0.76
CA PHE A 175 0.05 -3.27 -1.56
C PHE A 175 0.42 -2.90 -3.00
N GLY A 176 1.47 -3.55 -3.51
CA GLY A 176 1.92 -3.42 -4.89
C GLY A 176 2.69 -2.12 -5.21
N MET A 177 2.71 -1.13 -4.31
CA MET A 177 3.30 0.19 -4.57
C MET A 177 4.84 0.21 -4.60
N ALA A 178 5.50 -0.87 -4.18
CA ALA A 178 6.96 -0.96 -4.14
C ALA A 178 7.61 -0.89 -5.53
N ARG A 179 6.93 -1.42 -6.56
CA ARG A 179 7.41 -1.38 -7.95
C ARG A 179 7.35 0.02 -8.56
N LEU A 180 6.36 0.82 -8.18
CA LEU A 180 6.25 2.22 -8.63
C LEU A 180 7.38 3.08 -8.08
N SER A 181 7.84 2.78 -6.86
CA SER A 181 8.96 3.47 -6.23
C SER A 181 10.28 3.24 -6.97
N SER A 182 10.47 2.09 -7.61
CA SER A 182 11.69 1.75 -8.37
C SER A 182 11.70 2.32 -9.79
N ALA A 183 10.55 2.54 -10.42
CA ALA A 183 10.46 3.12 -11.77
C ALA A 183 10.81 4.62 -11.80
N GLY A 184 10.70 5.32 -10.67
CA GLY A 184 10.93 6.77 -10.55
C GLY A 184 12.39 7.22 -10.53
N GLY A 185 13.38 6.37 -10.84
CA GLY A 185 14.76 6.80 -11.08
C GLY A 185 15.61 7.13 -9.84
N PHE A 186 15.17 6.82 -8.64
CA PHE A 186 16.01 6.88 -7.45
C PHE A 186 16.73 5.55 -7.23
N GLY A 187 17.86 5.41 -7.92
CA GLY A 187 18.93 4.44 -7.65
C GLY A 187 18.50 3.01 -7.40
N GLY A 188 18.32 2.22 -8.45
CA GLY A 188 18.63 0.78 -8.50
C GLY A 188 17.98 -0.20 -7.51
N SER A 189 17.20 0.24 -6.53
CA SER A 189 16.58 -0.66 -5.55
C SER A 189 15.17 -1.08 -5.99
N ARG A 190 14.81 -2.34 -5.71
CA ARG A 190 13.49 -2.92 -6.03
C ARG A 190 12.34 -2.37 -5.17
N GLY A 191 12.37 -1.09 -4.79
CA GLY A 191 11.40 -0.47 -3.88
C GLY A 191 11.54 -0.98 -2.45
N GLY A 192 10.99 -0.24 -1.48
CA GLY A 192 11.01 -0.61 -0.07
C GLY A 192 11.84 0.34 0.79
N THR A 193 11.74 0.18 2.10
CA THR A 193 12.38 1.05 3.09
C THR A 193 13.58 0.32 3.69
N ILE A 194 14.79 0.91 3.54
CA ILE A 194 16.02 0.41 4.17
C ILE A 194 15.76 0.22 5.67
N GLY A 195 16.17 -0.91 6.23
CA GLY A 195 15.88 -1.26 7.63
C GLY A 195 14.82 -2.37 7.79
N TYR A 196 13.92 -2.52 6.80
CA TYR A 196 12.93 -3.61 6.75
C TYR A 196 13.14 -4.50 5.51
N MET A 197 14.03 -4.09 4.61
CA MET A 197 14.28 -4.75 3.34
C MET A 197 15.21 -5.95 3.52
N PRO A 198 14.83 -7.17 3.06
CA PRO A 198 15.68 -8.33 3.14
C PRO A 198 16.86 -8.24 2.14
N PRO A 199 17.94 -8.99 2.38
CA PRO A 199 19.15 -8.96 1.53
C PRO A 199 18.88 -9.23 0.05
N GLU A 200 18.01 -10.17 -0.29
CA GLU A 200 17.64 -10.51 -1.66
C GLU A 200 16.89 -9.40 -2.40
N GLN A 201 16.23 -8.50 -1.67
CA GLN A 201 15.59 -7.32 -2.25
C GLN A 201 16.60 -6.20 -2.50
N LEU A 202 17.68 -6.14 -1.71
CA LEU A 202 18.79 -5.20 -1.90
C LEU A 202 19.71 -5.63 -3.05
N ASP A 203 19.90 -6.94 -3.26
CA ASP A 203 20.73 -7.48 -4.31
C ASP A 203 19.94 -7.63 -5.63
N ILE A 204 20.16 -6.67 -6.54
CA ILE A 204 19.46 -6.60 -7.83
C ILE A 204 19.95 -7.69 -8.81
N GLU A 205 21.19 -8.18 -8.65
CA GLU A 205 21.82 -9.04 -9.65
C GLU A 205 21.50 -10.53 -9.45
N THR A 206 21.37 -11.00 -8.21
CA THR A 206 21.29 -12.44 -7.92
C THR A 206 20.04 -12.85 -7.16
N GLY A 207 19.32 -11.90 -6.51
CA GLY A 207 18.19 -12.19 -5.64
C GLY A 207 16.90 -12.45 -6.41
N THR A 208 16.30 -13.64 -6.24
CA THR A 208 14.89 -13.85 -6.53
C THR A 208 14.06 -13.44 -5.31
N VAL A 209 13.18 -12.44 -5.48
CA VAL A 209 12.30 -11.96 -4.42
C VAL A 209 11.00 -12.75 -4.47
N ASP A 210 10.66 -13.41 -3.37
CA ASP A 210 9.43 -14.16 -3.19
C ASP A 210 8.73 -13.77 -1.86
N GLU A 211 7.73 -14.55 -1.43
CA GLU A 211 6.90 -14.29 -0.24
C GLU A 211 7.73 -14.15 1.05
N ARG A 212 8.93 -14.73 1.10
CA ARG A 212 9.83 -14.66 2.26
C ARG A 212 10.33 -13.23 2.52
N ALA A 213 10.38 -12.39 1.47
CA ALA A 213 10.72 -10.98 1.64
C ALA A 213 9.72 -10.25 2.54
N ASP A 214 8.42 -10.50 2.36
CA ASP A 214 7.37 -9.93 3.20
C ASP A 214 7.41 -10.48 4.63
N VAL A 215 7.71 -11.78 4.79
CA VAL A 215 7.86 -12.40 6.12
C VAL A 215 9.05 -11.79 6.89
N PHE A 216 10.17 -11.53 6.22
CA PHE A 216 11.31 -10.84 6.82
C PHE A 216 10.93 -9.43 7.29
N ALA A 217 10.26 -8.67 6.42
CA ALA A 217 9.84 -7.31 6.75
C ALA A 217 8.81 -7.28 7.90
N LEU A 218 7.86 -8.24 7.94
CA LEU A 218 6.95 -8.43 9.07
C LEU A 218 7.72 -8.69 10.37
N ALA A 219 8.71 -9.57 10.34
CA ALA A 219 9.54 -9.85 11.53
C ALA A 219 10.27 -8.59 12.04
N CYS A 220 10.77 -7.74 11.11
CA CYS A 220 11.38 -6.45 11.46
C CYS A 220 10.38 -5.49 12.13
N VAL A 221 9.13 -5.42 11.63
CA VAL A 221 8.07 -4.59 12.23
C VAL A 221 7.72 -5.06 13.63
N ILE A 222 7.59 -6.37 13.85
CA ILE A 222 7.30 -6.93 15.19
C ILE A 222 8.49 -6.72 16.14
N TYR A 223 9.72 -6.90 15.65
CA TYR A 223 10.92 -6.61 16.45
C TYR A 223 10.94 -5.15 16.91
N GLU A 224 10.73 -4.20 15.97
CA GLU A 224 10.66 -2.77 16.30
C GLU A 224 9.54 -2.49 17.30
N GLY A 225 8.36 -3.07 17.08
CA GLY A 225 7.24 -2.93 18.00
C GLY A 225 7.58 -3.37 19.44
N LEU A 226 8.34 -4.44 19.62
CA LEU A 226 8.73 -4.94 20.93
C LEU A 226 9.96 -4.22 21.54
N CYS A 227 10.91 -3.81 20.69
CA CYS A 227 12.21 -3.27 21.13
C CYS A 227 12.29 -1.73 21.05
N GLY A 228 11.32 -1.07 20.41
CA GLY A 228 11.29 0.39 20.21
C GLY A 228 12.24 0.90 19.13
N SER A 229 12.91 0.01 18.39
CA SER A 229 13.82 0.39 17.29
C SER A 229 13.91 -0.72 16.24
N ALA A 230 14.03 -0.35 14.96
CA ALA A 230 14.20 -1.30 13.88
C ALA A 230 15.52 -2.08 14.00
N PRO A 231 15.55 -3.39 13.62
CA PRO A 231 16.69 -4.28 13.88
C PRO A 231 17.96 -3.94 13.09
N PHE A 232 17.83 -3.26 11.95
CA PHE A 232 18.94 -2.99 11.02
C PHE A 232 19.18 -1.50 10.76
N MET A 233 18.68 -0.62 11.62
CA MET A 233 19.05 0.79 11.60
C MET A 233 20.40 0.95 12.30
N ALA A 234 21.43 1.36 11.56
CA ALA A 234 22.70 1.75 12.19
C ALA A 234 22.46 2.91 13.15
N ALA A 235 23.03 2.80 14.34
CA ALA A 235 23.02 3.84 15.36
C ALA A 235 23.82 5.08 14.91
#